data_edfa3e034b71051df3afe91bd7450b08
#
_entry.id   edfa3e034b71051df3afe91bd7450b08
#
_cell.length_a   1.000
_cell.length_b   1.000
_cell.length_c   1.000
_cell.angle_alpha   90.00
_cell.angle_beta   90.00
_cell.angle_gamma   90.00
#
_symmetry.space_group_name_H-M   'P 1'
#
loop_
_entity.id
_entity.type
_entity.pdbx_description
1 polymer ?
#
loop_
_entity_poly.entity_id
_entity_poly.type
_entity_poly.pdbx_seq_one_letter_code
_entity_poly.pdbx_strand_id
1 'polypeptide(L)'
;LVVCLTWFAKFTAVCCFLCGIVWLAIFTSKNFVHAMNTMLKTLYEGIKDAAPALALFIALGIILKAVMHSYVVALLQPVLMAVFPKTAIMFVIFFTLLAPLCLYRGPMNLFGMGTGIAALVIGAGVNPMIVMGGFLSVARIQATAEPSNSQNMWTANFCGTDVNSMLKSMLPYQWVCCLIGTIIAAALYF
;
A
#
# COMPACT_ATOMS: atom_id res chain seq x y z
N LEU A 1 9.98 20.75 10.83
CA LEU A 1 9.89 20.20 12.18
C LEU A 1 9.77 18.67 12.17
N VAL A 2 8.70 18.08 11.55
CA VAL A 2 8.43 16.63 11.56
C VAL A 2 9.64 15.82 11.09
N VAL A 3 10.22 16.16 9.93
CA VAL A 3 11.41 15.48 9.37
C VAL A 3 12.61 15.57 10.32
N CYS A 4 12.82 16.73 10.94
CA CYS A 4 13.92 16.89 11.90
C CYS A 4 13.71 16.02 13.15
N LEU A 5 12.51 15.96 13.68
CA LEU A 5 12.20 15.15 14.86
C LEU A 5 12.31 13.64 14.58
N THR A 6 11.90 13.18 13.38
CA THR A 6 12.08 11.76 13.00
C THR A 6 13.53 11.40 12.80
N TRP A 7 14.32 12.27 12.17
CA TRP A 7 15.71 11.98 11.80
C TRP A 7 16.67 12.14 12.99
N PHE A 8 16.60 13.27 13.71
CA PHE A 8 17.53 13.58 14.80
C PHE A 8 17.09 13.04 16.16
N ALA A 9 15.80 13.17 16.52
CA ALA A 9 15.31 12.75 17.82
C ALA A 9 14.82 11.29 17.83
N LYS A 10 14.75 10.62 16.67
CA LYS A 10 14.25 9.24 16.51
C LYS A 10 12.84 9.03 17.10
N PHE A 11 12.03 10.07 17.13
CA PHE A 11 10.64 9.97 17.58
C PHE A 11 9.81 9.17 16.57
N THR A 12 8.78 8.49 17.07
CA THR A 12 7.82 7.80 16.19
C THR A 12 7.09 8.82 15.31
N ALA A 13 6.69 8.42 14.10
CA ALA A 13 5.99 9.31 13.17
C ALA A 13 4.76 9.98 13.82
N VAL A 14 4.00 9.22 14.62
CA VAL A 14 2.81 9.76 15.33
C VAL A 14 3.20 10.91 16.27
N CYS A 15 4.24 10.74 17.10
CA CYS A 15 4.72 11.80 17.98
C CYS A 15 5.17 13.03 17.20
N CYS A 16 5.87 12.83 16.08
CA CYS A 16 6.35 13.93 15.24
C CYS A 16 5.20 14.71 14.61
N PHE A 17 4.14 14.04 14.15
CA PHE A 17 2.94 14.70 13.63
C PHE A 17 2.18 15.45 14.72
N LEU A 18 2.02 14.87 15.91
CA LEU A 18 1.39 15.56 17.05
C LEU A 18 2.16 16.82 17.43
N CYS A 19 3.48 16.75 17.55
CA CYS A 19 4.32 17.93 17.78
C CYS A 19 4.17 18.97 16.65
N GLY A 20 4.07 18.52 15.40
CA GLY A 20 3.85 19.38 14.24
C GLY A 20 2.50 20.12 14.31
N ILE A 21 1.43 19.45 14.70
CA ILE A 21 0.10 20.03 14.86
C ILE A 21 0.12 21.11 15.96
N VAL A 22 0.69 20.81 17.13
CA VAL A 22 0.82 21.76 18.23
C VAL A 22 1.66 22.96 17.81
N TRP A 23 2.78 22.73 17.14
CA TRP A 23 3.64 23.80 16.61
C TRP A 23 2.88 24.72 15.65
N LEU A 24 2.18 24.16 14.68
CA LEU A 24 1.38 24.94 13.73
C LEU A 24 0.27 25.72 14.45
N ALA A 25 -0.43 25.12 15.41
CA ALA A 25 -1.46 25.78 16.19
C ALA A 25 -0.94 27.02 16.92
N ILE A 26 0.27 26.93 17.53
CA ILE A 26 0.88 28.06 18.26
C ILE A 26 1.29 29.19 17.30
N PHE A 27 1.90 28.86 16.18
CA PHE A 27 2.49 29.88 15.29
C PHE A 27 1.53 30.44 14.24
N THR A 28 0.43 29.74 13.94
CA THR A 28 -0.52 30.17 12.89
C THR A 28 -1.76 30.83 13.47
N SER A 29 -2.08 30.56 14.73
CA SER A 29 -3.32 31.06 15.33
C SER A 29 -3.12 32.39 16.05
N LYS A 30 -3.99 33.37 15.77
CA LYS A 30 -3.98 34.69 16.40
C LYS A 30 -4.49 34.67 17.85
N ASN A 31 -5.39 33.72 18.18
CA ASN A 31 -6.02 33.59 19.49
C ASN A 31 -6.13 32.11 19.89
N PHE A 32 -5.98 31.82 21.19
CA PHE A 32 -6.09 30.46 21.73
C PHE A 32 -7.42 29.76 21.38
N VAL A 33 -8.54 30.48 21.46
CA VAL A 33 -9.87 29.94 21.12
C VAL A 33 -9.95 29.56 19.65
N HIS A 34 -9.39 30.39 18.77
CA HIS A 34 -9.33 30.07 17.33
C HIS A 34 -8.45 28.84 17.05
N ALA A 35 -7.30 28.73 17.73
CA ALA A 35 -6.44 27.55 17.65
C ALA A 35 -7.18 26.28 18.02
N MET A 36 -7.87 26.30 19.18
CA MET A 36 -8.60 25.14 19.68
C MET A 36 -9.74 24.73 18.74
N ASN A 37 -10.54 25.69 18.26
CA ASN A 37 -11.62 25.40 17.32
C ASN A 37 -11.09 24.84 15.99
N THR A 38 -9.98 25.37 15.49
CA THR A 38 -9.34 24.86 14.25
C THR A 38 -8.82 23.45 14.46
N MET A 39 -8.16 23.18 15.59
CA MET A 39 -7.67 21.83 15.91
C MET A 39 -8.82 20.82 16.03
N LEU A 40 -9.91 21.17 16.71
CA LEU A 40 -11.08 20.29 16.83
C LEU A 40 -11.73 20.02 15.47
N LYS A 41 -11.88 21.05 14.64
CA LYS A 41 -12.42 20.90 13.28
C LYS A 41 -11.51 19.98 12.43
N THR A 42 -10.20 20.22 12.43
CA THR A 42 -9.23 19.42 11.69
C THR A 42 -9.20 17.97 12.18
N LEU A 43 -9.30 17.75 13.49
CA LEU A 43 -9.40 16.41 14.07
C LEU A 43 -10.65 15.67 13.57
N TYR A 44 -11.81 16.36 13.59
CA TYR A 44 -13.06 15.78 13.13
C TYR A 44 -13.03 15.43 11.63
N GLU A 45 -12.53 16.35 10.80
CA GLU A 45 -12.34 16.12 9.37
C GLU A 45 -11.34 14.99 9.11
N GLY A 46 -10.22 14.95 9.85
CA GLY A 46 -9.23 13.89 9.74
C GLY A 46 -9.76 12.50 10.10
N ILE A 47 -10.61 12.39 11.14
CA ILE A 47 -11.29 11.12 11.48
C ILE A 47 -12.25 10.71 10.36
N LYS A 48 -13.02 11.65 9.82
CA LYS A 48 -13.92 11.40 8.70
C LYS A 48 -13.18 10.88 7.47
N ASP A 49 -12.06 11.50 7.13
CA ASP A 49 -11.22 11.10 5.99
C ASP A 49 -10.51 9.76 6.22
N ALA A 50 -10.14 9.46 7.47
CA ALA A 50 -9.51 8.20 7.83
C ALA A 50 -10.49 7.01 7.93
N ALA A 51 -11.77 7.26 8.15
CA ALA A 51 -12.78 6.21 8.39
C ALA A 51 -12.84 5.14 7.27
N PRO A 52 -12.81 5.48 5.97
CA PRO A 52 -12.79 4.48 4.91
C PRO A 52 -11.52 3.59 4.94
N ALA A 53 -10.37 4.18 5.27
CA ALA A 53 -9.12 3.43 5.39
C ALA A 53 -9.15 2.47 6.59
N LEU A 54 -9.69 2.90 7.73
CA LEU A 54 -9.87 2.05 8.91
C LEU A 54 -10.80 0.88 8.61
N ALA A 55 -11.94 1.13 7.96
CA ALA A 55 -12.87 0.08 7.54
C ALA A 55 -12.19 -0.92 6.60
N LEU A 56 -11.38 -0.45 5.65
CA LEU A 56 -10.59 -1.30 4.77
C LEU A 56 -9.61 -2.19 5.56
N PHE A 57 -8.86 -1.65 6.52
CA PHE A 57 -7.90 -2.43 7.31
C PHE A 57 -8.61 -3.47 8.19
N ILE A 58 -9.78 -3.17 8.73
CA ILE A 58 -10.60 -4.15 9.46
C ILE A 58 -11.03 -5.28 8.51
N ALA A 59 -11.53 -4.96 7.32
CA ALA A 59 -11.93 -5.94 6.33
C ALA A 59 -10.74 -6.83 5.88
N LEU A 60 -9.57 -6.22 5.64
CA LEU A 60 -8.34 -6.97 5.33
C LEU A 60 -7.92 -7.88 6.49
N GLY A 61 -8.04 -7.42 7.73
CA GLY A 61 -7.77 -8.24 8.91
C GLY A 61 -8.68 -9.47 9.00
N ILE A 62 -9.96 -9.34 8.68
CA ILE A 62 -10.92 -10.45 8.63
C ILE A 62 -10.53 -11.43 7.51
N ILE A 63 -10.24 -10.93 6.31
CA ILE A 63 -9.79 -11.76 5.18
C ILE A 63 -8.52 -12.53 5.54
N LEU A 64 -7.52 -11.87 6.12
CA LEU A 64 -6.28 -12.51 6.56
C LEU A 64 -6.54 -13.63 7.56
N LYS A 65 -7.37 -13.39 8.57
CA LYS A 65 -7.75 -14.41 9.55
C LYS A 65 -8.44 -15.61 8.90
N ALA A 66 -9.36 -15.39 7.97
CA ALA A 66 -10.05 -16.43 7.25
C ALA A 66 -9.10 -17.25 6.36
N VAL A 67 -8.25 -16.57 5.60
CA VAL A 67 -7.32 -17.17 4.65
C VAL A 67 -6.19 -17.94 5.36
N MET A 68 -5.71 -17.44 6.49
CA MET A 68 -4.67 -18.10 7.29
C MET A 68 -5.20 -19.25 8.17
N HIS A 69 -6.49 -19.56 8.09
CA HIS A 69 -7.03 -20.72 8.77
C HIS A 69 -6.45 -22.01 8.19
N SER A 70 -5.98 -22.92 9.05
CA SER A 70 -5.25 -24.13 8.64
C SER A 70 -5.96 -24.97 7.57
N TYR A 71 -7.28 -25.09 7.65
CA TYR A 71 -8.09 -25.79 6.67
C TYR A 71 -8.07 -25.12 5.29
N VAL A 72 -8.18 -23.79 5.25
CA VAL A 72 -8.15 -23.01 4.01
C VAL A 72 -6.77 -23.07 3.36
N VAL A 73 -5.72 -22.94 4.17
CA VAL A 73 -4.33 -23.09 3.70
C VAL A 73 -4.13 -24.47 3.07
N ALA A 74 -4.53 -25.55 3.76
CA ALA A 74 -4.38 -26.92 3.26
C ALA A 74 -5.15 -27.16 1.94
N LEU A 75 -6.33 -26.55 1.79
CA LEU A 75 -7.16 -26.68 0.58
C LEU A 75 -6.57 -25.91 -0.61
N LEU A 76 -6.06 -24.70 -0.38
CA LEU A 76 -5.57 -23.82 -1.43
C LEU A 76 -4.09 -24.01 -1.75
N GLN A 77 -3.32 -24.58 -0.83
CA GLN A 77 -1.88 -24.82 -0.99
C GLN A 77 -1.51 -25.52 -2.29
N PRO A 78 -2.11 -26.66 -2.68
CA PRO A 78 -1.72 -27.37 -3.91
C PRO A 78 -1.95 -26.53 -5.16
N VAL A 79 -3.02 -25.75 -5.21
CA VAL A 79 -3.35 -24.86 -6.35
C VAL A 79 -2.36 -23.72 -6.43
N LEU A 80 -2.07 -23.06 -5.30
CA LEU A 80 -1.14 -21.95 -5.25
C LEU A 80 0.29 -22.38 -5.59
N MET A 81 0.73 -23.53 -5.08
CA MET A 81 2.07 -24.07 -5.38
C MET A 81 2.21 -24.56 -6.82
N ALA A 82 1.11 -24.90 -7.50
CA ALA A 82 1.13 -25.21 -8.93
C ALA A 82 1.27 -23.96 -9.81
N VAL A 83 0.69 -22.83 -9.38
CA VAL A 83 0.68 -21.56 -10.13
C VAL A 83 1.88 -20.69 -9.80
N PHE A 84 2.39 -20.75 -8.56
CA PHE A 84 3.49 -19.90 -8.13
C PHE A 84 4.80 -20.24 -8.88
N PRO A 85 5.53 -19.24 -9.39
CA PRO A 85 6.72 -19.45 -10.20
C PRO A 85 7.85 -20.12 -9.41
N LYS A 86 8.47 -21.13 -10.02
CA LYS A 86 9.55 -21.93 -9.41
C LYS A 86 10.94 -21.53 -9.87
N THR A 87 11.04 -20.69 -10.90
CA THR A 87 12.32 -20.21 -11.45
C THR A 87 12.33 -18.69 -11.53
N ALA A 88 13.53 -18.10 -11.47
CA ALA A 88 13.72 -16.65 -11.55
C ALA A 88 13.05 -16.02 -12.80
N ILE A 89 13.19 -16.69 -13.96
CA ILE A 89 12.61 -16.20 -15.23
C ILE A 89 11.07 -16.23 -15.15
N MET A 90 10.49 -17.35 -14.71
CA MET A 90 9.04 -17.46 -14.55
C MET A 90 8.51 -16.46 -13.53
N PHE A 91 9.25 -16.18 -12.46
CA PHE A 91 8.90 -15.18 -11.47
C PHE A 91 8.82 -13.77 -12.07
N VAL A 92 9.82 -13.36 -12.85
CA VAL A 92 9.81 -12.05 -13.53
C VAL A 92 8.63 -11.96 -14.49
N ILE A 93 8.40 -12.98 -15.32
CA ILE A 93 7.29 -13.00 -16.28
C ILE A 93 5.95 -12.95 -15.54
N PHE A 94 5.76 -13.79 -14.51
CA PHE A 94 4.53 -13.90 -13.74
C PHE A 94 4.13 -12.57 -13.10
N PHE A 95 5.03 -11.99 -12.31
CA PHE A 95 4.71 -10.74 -11.61
C PHE A 95 4.59 -9.55 -12.56
N THR A 96 5.40 -9.48 -13.61
CA THR A 96 5.32 -8.40 -14.60
C THR A 96 4.04 -8.50 -15.44
N LEU A 97 3.69 -9.70 -15.91
CA LEU A 97 2.50 -9.88 -16.74
C LEU A 97 1.21 -9.64 -15.93
N LEU A 98 1.16 -10.13 -14.71
CA LEU A 98 0.00 -10.01 -13.83
C LEU A 98 -0.02 -8.68 -13.04
N ALA A 99 0.98 -7.83 -13.18
CA ALA A 99 1.06 -6.56 -12.45
C ALA A 99 -0.19 -5.67 -12.60
N PRO A 100 -0.85 -5.54 -13.76
CA PRO A 100 -2.08 -4.76 -13.88
C PRO A 100 -3.24 -5.27 -13.00
N LEU A 101 -3.22 -6.53 -12.57
CA LEU A 101 -4.21 -7.09 -11.64
C LEU A 101 -4.09 -6.50 -10.21
N CYS A 102 -3.14 -5.62 -9.95
CA CYS A 102 -3.09 -4.86 -8.70
C CYS A 102 -4.14 -3.73 -8.64
N LEU A 103 -4.65 -3.30 -9.80
CA LEU A 103 -5.63 -2.23 -9.87
C LEU A 103 -6.96 -2.63 -9.20
N TYR A 104 -7.67 -1.63 -8.67
CA TYR A 104 -8.95 -1.80 -7.99
C TYR A 104 -8.92 -2.83 -6.84
N ARG A 105 -7.84 -2.83 -6.05
CA ARG A 105 -7.64 -3.74 -4.92
C ARG A 105 -7.61 -5.22 -5.32
N GLY A 106 -7.18 -5.51 -6.52
CA GLY A 106 -7.15 -6.84 -7.11
C GLY A 106 -6.14 -7.81 -6.46
N PRO A 107 -5.98 -9.00 -7.04
CA PRO A 107 -5.20 -10.10 -6.46
C PRO A 107 -3.70 -9.82 -6.32
N MET A 108 -3.15 -8.87 -7.07
CA MET A 108 -1.75 -8.45 -6.93
C MET A 108 -1.56 -7.23 -6.04
N ASN A 109 -2.61 -6.72 -5.39
CA ASN A 109 -2.58 -5.53 -4.55
C ASN A 109 -2.37 -5.90 -3.08
N LEU A 110 -1.29 -5.43 -2.45
CA LEU A 110 -1.00 -5.68 -1.02
C LEU A 110 -2.00 -5.01 -0.07
N PHE A 111 -2.72 -3.97 -0.49
CA PHE A 111 -3.81 -3.37 0.28
C PHE A 111 -5.18 -3.81 -0.24
N GLY A 112 -5.25 -5.00 -0.82
CA GLY A 112 -6.43 -5.66 -1.36
C GLY A 112 -6.33 -7.17 -1.20
N MET A 113 -6.81 -7.91 -2.19
CA MET A 113 -6.81 -9.39 -2.18
C MET A 113 -5.40 -9.98 -2.16
N GLY A 114 -4.40 -9.28 -2.69
CA GLY A 114 -3.01 -9.75 -2.75
C GLY A 114 -2.38 -10.02 -1.39
N THR A 115 -2.80 -9.34 -0.33
CA THR A 115 -2.35 -9.63 1.04
C THR A 115 -2.69 -11.06 1.45
N GLY A 116 -3.92 -11.50 1.17
CA GLY A 116 -4.35 -12.86 1.46
C GLY A 116 -3.58 -13.89 0.63
N ILE A 117 -3.37 -13.61 -0.66
CA ILE A 117 -2.61 -14.50 -1.56
C ILE A 117 -1.15 -14.59 -1.11
N ALA A 118 -0.50 -13.47 -0.80
CA ALA A 118 0.87 -13.47 -0.30
C ALA A 118 0.99 -14.27 1.01
N ALA A 119 0.06 -14.09 1.95
CA ALA A 119 0.03 -14.84 3.20
C ALA A 119 -0.16 -16.35 2.99
N LEU A 120 -1.03 -16.75 2.05
CA LEU A 120 -1.23 -18.16 1.70
C LEU A 120 0.03 -18.79 1.10
N VAL A 121 0.69 -18.10 0.17
CA VAL A 121 1.89 -18.59 -0.49
C VAL A 121 3.04 -18.73 0.51
N ILE A 122 3.20 -17.77 1.42
CA ILE A 122 4.17 -17.84 2.52
C ILE A 122 3.81 -18.97 3.48
N GLY A 123 2.54 -19.12 3.85
CA GLY A 123 2.05 -20.20 4.70
C GLY A 123 2.22 -21.60 4.07
N ALA A 124 2.24 -21.68 2.74
CA ALA A 124 2.56 -22.88 1.97
C ALA A 124 4.06 -23.23 1.93
N GLY A 125 4.94 -22.43 2.55
CA GLY A 125 6.36 -22.68 2.70
C GLY A 125 7.25 -22.01 1.65
N VAL A 126 6.71 -21.10 0.82
CA VAL A 126 7.54 -20.31 -0.09
C VAL A 126 8.30 -19.24 0.70
N ASN A 127 9.56 -19.01 0.32
CA ASN A 127 10.40 -18.00 0.98
C ASN A 127 9.71 -16.62 0.99
N PRO A 128 9.46 -16.03 2.17
CA PRO A 128 8.79 -14.74 2.30
C PRO A 128 9.46 -13.61 1.51
N MET A 129 10.79 -13.63 1.37
CA MET A 129 11.53 -12.59 0.64
C MET A 129 11.21 -12.61 -0.86
N ILE A 130 11.06 -13.81 -1.43
CA ILE A 130 10.66 -13.99 -2.85
C ILE A 130 9.24 -13.46 -3.05
N VAL A 131 8.30 -13.89 -2.20
CA VAL A 131 6.89 -13.49 -2.29
C VAL A 131 6.76 -11.97 -2.16
N MET A 132 7.35 -11.41 -1.10
CA MET A 132 7.28 -9.98 -0.85
C MET A 132 8.05 -9.16 -1.90
N GLY A 133 9.16 -9.65 -2.42
CA GLY A 133 9.90 -9.03 -3.53
C GLY A 133 9.03 -8.85 -4.77
N GLY A 134 8.27 -9.88 -5.15
CA GLY A 134 7.31 -9.80 -6.25
C GLY A 134 6.17 -8.81 -5.99
N PHE A 135 5.49 -8.94 -4.87
CA PHE A 135 4.37 -8.05 -4.52
C PHE A 135 4.79 -6.59 -4.32
N LEU A 136 5.96 -6.32 -3.73
CA LEU A 136 6.48 -4.96 -3.56
C LEU A 136 6.88 -4.33 -4.90
N SER A 137 7.34 -5.12 -5.86
CA SER A 137 7.61 -4.64 -7.22
C SER A 137 6.32 -4.20 -7.91
N VAL A 138 5.24 -4.98 -7.78
CA VAL A 138 3.91 -4.63 -8.29
C VAL A 138 3.30 -3.44 -7.55
N ALA A 139 3.64 -3.24 -6.27
CA ALA A 139 3.13 -2.12 -5.47
C ALA A 139 3.51 -0.73 -6.04
N ARG A 140 4.46 -0.64 -6.97
CA ARG A 140 4.75 0.60 -7.71
C ARG A 140 3.55 1.08 -8.52
N ILE A 141 2.88 0.17 -9.24
CA ILE A 141 1.66 0.47 -10.00
C ILE A 141 0.54 0.91 -9.05
N GLN A 142 0.35 0.17 -7.97
CA GLN A 142 -0.64 0.50 -6.95
C GLN A 142 -0.42 1.89 -6.35
N ALA A 143 0.81 2.27 -6.03
CA ALA A 143 1.11 3.52 -5.34
C ALA A 143 0.77 4.75 -6.18
N THR A 144 1.01 4.72 -7.49
CA THR A 144 1.00 5.91 -8.34
C THR A 144 -0.03 5.91 -9.45
N ALA A 145 -0.63 4.76 -9.75
CA ALA A 145 -1.57 4.63 -10.87
C ALA A 145 -2.97 4.14 -10.47
N GLU A 146 -3.13 3.58 -9.28
CA GLU A 146 -4.41 3.00 -8.86
C GLU A 146 -5.48 4.07 -8.59
N PRO A 147 -6.62 4.07 -9.30
CA PRO A 147 -7.66 5.07 -9.14
C PRO A 147 -8.35 5.06 -7.77
N SER A 148 -8.41 3.91 -7.10
CA SER A 148 -9.06 3.76 -5.79
C SER A 148 -8.17 4.22 -4.61
N ASN A 149 -6.95 4.65 -4.90
CA ASN A 149 -6.04 5.18 -3.89
C ASN A 149 -6.34 6.65 -3.64
N SER A 150 -6.63 7.02 -2.39
CA SER A 150 -7.02 8.39 -2.00
C SER A 150 -5.99 9.44 -2.39
N GLN A 151 -4.70 9.12 -2.31
CA GLN A 151 -3.63 10.05 -2.73
C GLN A 151 -3.68 10.35 -4.23
N ASN A 152 -4.00 9.36 -5.07
CA ASN A 152 -4.11 9.54 -6.51
C ASN A 152 -5.35 10.35 -6.90
N MET A 153 -6.47 10.12 -6.20
CA MET A 153 -7.69 10.93 -6.35
C MET A 153 -7.43 12.38 -5.96
N TRP A 154 -6.76 12.61 -4.83
CA TRP A 154 -6.40 13.95 -4.39
C TRP A 154 -5.47 14.64 -5.39
N THR A 155 -4.44 13.94 -5.87
CA THR A 155 -3.50 14.47 -6.87
C THR A 155 -4.19 14.83 -8.18
N ALA A 156 -5.06 13.95 -8.68
CA ALA A 156 -5.82 14.18 -9.89
C ALA A 156 -6.71 15.43 -9.76
N ASN A 157 -7.45 15.54 -8.63
CA ASN A 157 -8.28 16.71 -8.34
C ASN A 157 -7.45 18.00 -8.24
N PHE A 158 -6.29 17.96 -7.58
CA PHE A 158 -5.39 19.11 -7.47
C PHE A 158 -4.86 19.57 -8.84
N CYS A 159 -4.54 18.62 -9.72
CA CYS A 159 -4.07 18.88 -11.07
C CYS A 159 -5.21 19.21 -12.06
N GLY A 160 -6.46 19.19 -11.65
CA GLY A 160 -7.62 19.43 -12.52
C GLY A 160 -7.80 18.36 -13.61
N THR A 161 -7.39 17.13 -13.35
CA THR A 161 -7.49 16.00 -14.29
C THR A 161 -8.35 14.87 -13.73
N ASP A 162 -8.80 13.97 -14.61
CA ASP A 162 -9.49 12.76 -14.20
C ASP A 162 -8.49 11.68 -13.74
N VAL A 163 -8.83 10.96 -12.68
CA VAL A 163 -7.99 9.92 -12.10
C VAL A 163 -7.70 8.75 -13.06
N ASN A 164 -8.64 8.44 -13.96
CA ASN A 164 -8.43 7.40 -14.97
C ASN A 164 -7.48 7.87 -16.09
N SER A 165 -7.50 9.15 -16.41
CA SER A 165 -6.52 9.75 -17.34
C SER A 165 -5.11 9.71 -16.74
N MET A 166 -4.99 10.00 -15.45
CA MET A 166 -3.74 9.83 -14.71
C MET A 166 -3.26 8.37 -14.70
N LEU A 167 -4.17 7.41 -14.44
CA LEU A 167 -3.87 5.97 -14.53
C LEU A 167 -3.28 5.61 -15.90
N LYS A 168 -3.96 5.97 -17.00
CA LYS A 168 -3.50 5.63 -18.35
C LYS A 168 -2.12 6.20 -18.68
N SER A 169 -1.83 7.41 -18.20
CA SER A 169 -0.55 8.06 -18.42
C SER A 169 0.57 7.46 -17.58
N MET A 170 0.30 7.07 -16.33
CA MET A 170 1.30 6.56 -15.40
C MET A 170 1.57 5.06 -15.52
N LEU A 171 0.58 4.28 -15.93
CA LEU A 171 0.66 2.82 -15.96
C LEU A 171 1.86 2.27 -16.76
N PRO A 172 2.18 2.74 -17.97
CA PRO A 172 3.32 2.21 -18.72
C PRO A 172 4.65 2.39 -17.99
N TYR A 173 4.88 3.56 -17.40
CA TYR A 173 6.11 3.86 -16.67
C TYR A 173 6.24 2.99 -15.40
N GLN A 174 5.15 2.86 -14.66
CA GLN A 174 5.13 2.04 -13.45
C GLN A 174 5.25 0.55 -13.75
N TRP A 175 4.76 0.12 -14.90
CA TRP A 175 4.93 -1.26 -15.36
C TRP A 175 6.39 -1.58 -15.67
N VAL A 176 7.13 -0.66 -16.30
CA VAL A 176 8.58 -0.77 -16.48
C VAL A 176 9.32 -0.81 -15.13
N CYS A 177 8.92 0.05 -14.18
CA CYS A 177 9.47 0.02 -12.81
C CYS A 177 9.19 -1.32 -12.12
N CYS A 178 8.01 -1.90 -12.32
CA CYS A 178 7.66 -3.23 -11.82
C CYS A 178 8.58 -4.31 -12.43
N LEU A 179 8.80 -4.29 -13.74
CA LEU A 179 9.72 -5.21 -14.41
C LEU A 179 11.13 -5.12 -13.82
N ILE A 180 11.67 -3.92 -13.66
CA ILE A 180 12.99 -3.70 -13.05
C ILE A 180 13.03 -4.25 -11.63
N GLY A 181 12.00 -3.94 -10.82
CA GLY A 181 11.89 -4.41 -9.44
C GLY A 181 11.82 -5.94 -9.34
N THR A 182 11.08 -6.60 -10.23
CA THR A 182 10.99 -8.07 -10.26
C THR A 182 12.30 -8.71 -10.71
N ILE A 183 13.05 -8.11 -11.64
CA ILE A 183 14.39 -8.57 -12.03
C ILE A 183 15.35 -8.48 -10.84
N ILE A 184 15.36 -7.36 -10.12
CA ILE A 184 16.21 -7.18 -8.93
C ILE A 184 15.83 -8.20 -7.85
N ALA A 185 14.54 -8.38 -7.58
CA ALA A 185 14.07 -9.36 -6.60
C ALA A 185 14.45 -10.79 -7.00
N ALA A 186 14.33 -11.12 -8.28
CA ALA A 186 14.77 -12.43 -8.80
C ALA A 186 16.28 -12.63 -8.63
N ALA A 187 17.09 -11.63 -8.93
CA ALA A 187 18.54 -11.71 -8.80
C ALA A 187 19.03 -11.82 -7.34
N LEU A 188 18.28 -11.27 -6.38
CA LEU A 188 18.66 -11.28 -4.96
C LEU A 188 18.17 -12.51 -4.19
N TYR A 189 17.05 -13.11 -4.59
CA TYR A 189 16.34 -14.10 -3.76
C TYR A 189 16.13 -15.46 -4.43
N PHE A 190 16.38 -15.62 -5.73
CA PHE A 190 16.40 -16.88 -6.45
C PHE A 190 17.82 -17.35 -6.71
#